data_48d521845526bdb3c3ae7a010da810ff
#
_entry.id   48d521845526bdb3c3ae7a010da810ff
#
_cell.length_a   1.000
_cell.length_b   1.000
_cell.length_c   1.000
_cell.angle_alpha   90.00
_cell.angle_beta   90.00
_cell.angle_gamma   90.00
#
_symmetry.space_group_name_H-M   'P 1'
#
loop_
_entity.id
_entity.type
_entity.pdbx_description
1 polymer ?
#
loop_
_entity_poly.entity_id
_entity_poly.type
_entity_poly.pdbx_seq_one_letter_code
_entity_poly.pdbx_strand_id
1 'polypeptide(L)'
;LLQETEFPKEETTLLTIRAEKPVRTTVYLRYPSWSKKAEVLVNGKKVAVKQKPGSYIAITRDWKDNDRISATYPMQIELEATPDNPNKVALLYGPLVLAGERGTEGMQAPAPFSNPALYNDYYTYNFHVPADLRTSLKVDMKHPERTLQRTGKDLKFTTEQGDVIRPLYDLHHQRYVVYWDLQSK
;
A
#
# COMPACT_ATOMS: atom_id res chain seq x y z
N LEU A 1 8.32 -24.65 -0.84
CA LEU A 1 8.41 -23.30 -1.37
C LEU A 1 8.80 -22.35 -0.25
N LEU A 2 9.88 -21.58 -0.42
CA LEU A 2 10.30 -20.50 0.47
C LEU A 2 9.99 -19.17 -0.22
N GLN A 3 9.36 -18.24 0.50
CA GLN A 3 9.10 -16.87 0.00
C GLN A 3 9.88 -15.86 0.85
N GLU A 4 10.59 -14.97 0.18
CA GLU A 4 11.34 -13.86 0.77
C GLU A 4 10.82 -12.55 0.16
N THR A 5 10.41 -11.60 1.01
CA THR A 5 9.80 -10.36 0.54
C THR A 5 9.87 -9.26 1.61
N GLU A 6 10.08 -8.04 1.18
CA GLU A 6 9.88 -6.83 2.00
C GLU A 6 8.62 -6.05 1.57
N PHE A 7 7.73 -6.73 0.81
CA PHE A 7 6.45 -6.14 0.43
C PHE A 7 5.65 -5.69 1.68
N PRO A 8 5.09 -4.50 1.71
CA PRO A 8 4.89 -3.57 0.59
C PRO A 8 5.99 -2.48 0.45
N LYS A 9 7.07 -2.52 1.21
CA LYS A 9 8.17 -1.55 1.06
C LYS A 9 8.87 -1.69 -0.28
N GLU A 10 8.99 -2.91 -0.77
CA GLU A 10 9.48 -3.27 -2.09
C GLU A 10 8.38 -3.94 -2.93
N GLU A 11 8.46 -3.77 -4.22
CA GLU A 11 7.48 -4.26 -5.19
C GLU A 11 7.74 -5.71 -5.61
N THR A 12 8.87 -6.28 -5.17
CA THR A 12 9.36 -7.59 -5.60
C THR A 12 9.25 -8.62 -4.50
N THR A 13 8.85 -9.82 -4.88
CA THR A 13 8.92 -11.03 -4.04
C THR A 13 9.77 -12.09 -4.72
N LEU A 14 10.57 -12.81 -3.94
CA LEU A 14 11.38 -13.93 -4.37
C LEU A 14 10.80 -15.23 -3.82
N LEU A 15 10.62 -16.22 -4.68
CA LEU A 15 10.19 -17.56 -4.32
C LEU A 15 11.29 -18.54 -4.69
N THR A 16 11.71 -19.37 -3.75
CA THR A 16 12.70 -20.44 -3.96
C THR A 16 12.03 -21.79 -3.84
N ILE A 17 12.14 -22.61 -4.88
CA ILE A 17 11.65 -23.99 -4.87
C ILE A 17 12.60 -24.86 -4.02
N ARG A 18 12.01 -25.67 -3.15
CA ARG A 18 12.71 -26.72 -2.41
C ARG A 18 12.09 -28.05 -2.78
N ALA A 19 12.88 -28.92 -3.39
CA ALA A 19 12.43 -30.23 -3.86
C ALA A 19 13.55 -31.25 -3.82
N GLU A 20 13.30 -32.40 -3.22
CA GLU A 20 14.26 -33.52 -3.15
C GLU A 20 14.59 -34.10 -4.54
N LYS A 21 13.63 -34.04 -5.45
CA LYS A 21 13.77 -34.48 -6.84
C LYS A 21 12.99 -33.57 -7.78
N PRO A 22 13.36 -33.50 -9.06
CA PRO A 22 12.59 -32.70 -10.03
C PRO A 22 11.12 -33.09 -10.04
N VAL A 23 10.24 -32.10 -10.03
CA VAL A 23 8.79 -32.27 -10.02
C VAL A 23 8.13 -31.39 -11.07
N ARG A 24 7.31 -32.02 -11.93
CA ARG A 24 6.48 -31.29 -12.90
C ARG A 24 5.20 -30.81 -12.23
N THR A 25 5.08 -29.49 -12.05
CA THR A 25 3.90 -28.89 -11.46
C THR A 25 3.72 -27.45 -11.93
N THR A 26 2.54 -26.89 -11.61
CA THR A 26 2.21 -25.48 -11.89
C THR A 26 2.28 -24.67 -10.63
N VAL A 27 3.10 -23.62 -10.65
CA VAL A 27 3.09 -22.58 -9.62
C VAL A 27 2.16 -21.46 -10.09
N TYR A 28 1.22 -21.07 -9.23
CA TYR A 28 0.29 -19.98 -9.45
C TYR A 28 0.71 -18.78 -8.64
N LEU A 29 1.05 -17.67 -9.29
CA LEU A 29 1.34 -16.40 -8.65
C LEU A 29 0.09 -15.51 -8.73
N ARG A 30 -0.32 -14.96 -7.61
CA ARG A 30 -1.40 -13.97 -7.62
C ARG A 30 -0.96 -12.75 -8.43
N TYR A 31 -1.76 -12.36 -9.43
CA TYR A 31 -1.60 -11.10 -10.14
C TYR A 31 -2.60 -10.08 -9.57
N PRO A 32 -2.16 -9.16 -8.70
CA PRO A 32 -3.07 -8.26 -8.01
C PRO A 32 -3.82 -7.34 -8.98
N SER A 33 -5.05 -6.96 -8.63
CA SER A 33 -5.88 -6.07 -9.45
C SER A 33 -5.33 -4.64 -9.52
N TRP A 34 -4.66 -4.20 -8.47
CA TRP A 34 -4.06 -2.86 -8.38
C TRP A 34 -2.78 -2.71 -9.21
N SER A 35 -2.11 -3.78 -9.60
CA SER A 35 -0.90 -3.69 -10.40
C SER A 35 -1.23 -3.80 -11.88
N LYS A 36 -1.01 -2.73 -12.62
CA LYS A 36 -1.28 -2.67 -14.07
C LYS A 36 -0.30 -3.51 -14.90
N LYS A 37 0.86 -3.84 -14.31
CA LYS A 37 1.93 -4.59 -14.98
C LYS A 37 2.57 -5.54 -13.98
N ALA A 38 2.77 -6.79 -14.39
CA ALA A 38 3.58 -7.75 -13.65
C ALA A 38 4.82 -8.12 -14.47
N GLU A 39 5.95 -8.25 -13.79
CA GLU A 39 7.17 -8.81 -14.36
C GLU A 39 7.56 -10.05 -13.58
N VAL A 40 7.75 -11.16 -14.30
CA VAL A 40 8.11 -12.44 -13.70
C VAL A 40 9.36 -12.99 -14.37
N LEU A 41 10.34 -13.35 -13.54
CA LEU A 41 11.54 -14.05 -13.99
C LEU A 41 11.62 -15.42 -13.33
N VAL A 42 12.06 -16.41 -14.09
CA VAL A 42 12.42 -17.73 -13.57
C VAL A 42 13.90 -17.97 -13.84
N ASN A 43 14.68 -18.14 -12.77
CA ASN A 43 16.12 -18.26 -12.85
C ASN A 43 16.77 -17.11 -13.68
N GLY A 44 16.30 -15.88 -13.45
CA GLY A 44 16.77 -14.68 -14.17
C GLY A 44 16.23 -14.51 -15.58
N LYS A 45 15.47 -15.48 -16.12
CA LYS A 45 14.90 -15.39 -17.47
C LYS A 45 13.46 -14.93 -17.42
N LYS A 46 13.12 -13.93 -18.23
CA LYS A 46 11.77 -13.35 -18.31
C LYS A 46 10.75 -14.36 -18.79
N VAL A 47 9.63 -14.43 -18.09
CA VAL A 47 8.45 -15.23 -18.44
C VAL A 47 7.39 -14.28 -19.02
N ALA A 48 6.78 -14.65 -20.15
CA ALA A 48 5.70 -13.87 -20.72
C ALA A 48 4.44 -13.97 -19.84
N VAL A 49 3.99 -12.83 -19.31
CA VAL A 49 2.74 -12.71 -18.56
C VAL A 49 1.63 -12.37 -19.54
N LYS A 50 0.71 -13.32 -19.76
CA LYS A 50 -0.44 -13.17 -20.67
C LYS A 50 -1.74 -12.90 -19.90
N GLN A 51 -1.72 -13.12 -18.62
CA GLN A 51 -2.87 -12.96 -17.73
C GLN A 51 -3.15 -11.49 -17.43
N LYS A 52 -4.39 -11.20 -17.05
CA LYS A 52 -4.82 -9.84 -16.67
C LYS A 52 -4.71 -9.63 -15.14
N PRO A 53 -4.57 -8.38 -14.68
CA PRO A 53 -4.72 -8.07 -13.25
C PRO A 53 -6.00 -8.68 -12.65
N GLY A 54 -5.95 -9.04 -11.39
CA GLY A 54 -7.05 -9.71 -10.68
C GLY A 54 -7.10 -11.23 -10.87
N SER A 55 -6.13 -11.84 -11.57
CA SER A 55 -6.08 -13.28 -11.88
C SER A 55 -4.85 -13.96 -11.26
N TYR A 56 -4.45 -15.10 -11.82
CA TYR A 56 -3.23 -15.82 -11.45
C TYR A 56 -2.35 -16.08 -12.66
N ILE A 57 -1.05 -15.83 -12.49
CA ILE A 57 -0.02 -16.17 -13.48
C ILE A 57 0.38 -17.63 -13.23
N ALA A 58 0.10 -18.49 -14.19
CA ALA A 58 0.40 -19.91 -14.11
C ALA A 58 1.75 -20.22 -14.79
N ILE A 59 2.66 -20.88 -14.09
CA ILE A 59 3.98 -21.26 -14.59
C ILE A 59 4.13 -22.77 -14.44
N THR A 60 3.98 -23.51 -15.55
CA THR A 60 4.12 -24.97 -15.59
C THR A 60 5.47 -25.37 -16.13
N ARG A 61 6.25 -26.11 -15.34
CA ARG A 61 7.55 -26.64 -15.76
C ARG A 61 8.01 -27.77 -14.86
N ASP A 62 9.12 -28.39 -15.23
CA ASP A 62 9.86 -29.29 -14.34
C ASP A 62 10.73 -28.44 -13.40
N TRP A 63 10.27 -28.35 -12.15
CA TRP A 63 10.97 -27.59 -11.11
C TRP A 63 12.06 -28.42 -10.47
N LYS A 64 13.21 -27.79 -10.24
CA LYS A 64 14.35 -28.38 -9.54
C LYS A 64 14.58 -27.67 -8.22
N ASP A 65 15.29 -28.31 -7.32
CA ASP A 65 15.74 -27.66 -6.09
C ASP A 65 16.51 -26.38 -6.41
N ASN A 66 16.28 -25.34 -5.60
CA ASN A 66 16.85 -24.00 -5.77
C ASN A 66 16.43 -23.24 -7.05
N ASP A 67 15.44 -23.71 -7.84
CA ASP A 67 14.83 -22.86 -8.86
C ASP A 67 14.20 -21.63 -8.18
N ARG A 68 14.36 -20.46 -8.81
CA ARG A 68 13.91 -19.16 -8.27
C ARG A 68 12.89 -18.51 -9.18
N ILE A 69 11.86 -17.96 -8.56
CA ILE A 69 10.88 -17.09 -9.24
C ILE A 69 10.97 -15.70 -8.59
N SER A 70 11.26 -14.68 -9.39
CA SER A 70 11.14 -13.30 -8.98
C SER A 70 9.89 -12.71 -9.61
N ALA A 71 8.99 -12.14 -8.80
CA ALA A 71 7.78 -11.48 -9.27
C ALA A 71 7.74 -10.05 -8.76
N THR A 72 7.64 -9.09 -9.70
CA THR A 72 7.57 -7.66 -9.42
C THR A 72 6.21 -7.13 -9.85
N TYR A 73 5.56 -6.40 -8.94
CA TYR A 73 4.25 -5.79 -9.13
C TYR A 73 4.36 -4.28 -8.86
N PRO A 74 4.64 -3.46 -9.90
CA PRO A 74 4.80 -2.03 -9.72
C PRO A 74 3.57 -1.38 -9.09
N MET A 75 3.79 -0.58 -8.07
CA MET A 75 2.76 0.19 -7.38
C MET A 75 2.72 1.62 -7.91
N GLN A 76 1.54 2.18 -8.02
CA GLN A 76 1.30 3.53 -8.48
C GLN A 76 0.40 4.28 -7.50
N ILE A 77 0.54 5.61 -7.49
CA ILE A 77 -0.42 6.46 -6.79
C ILE A 77 -1.71 6.49 -7.60
N GLU A 78 -2.79 6.15 -6.95
CA GLU A 78 -4.15 6.20 -7.50
C GLU A 78 -5.05 7.01 -6.58
N LEU A 79 -6.09 7.60 -7.15
CA LEU A 79 -7.12 8.33 -6.44
C LEU A 79 -8.41 7.52 -6.53
N GLU A 80 -9.00 7.23 -5.39
CA GLU A 80 -10.31 6.57 -5.33
C GLU A 80 -11.32 7.54 -4.74
N ALA A 81 -12.30 7.94 -5.56
CA ALA A 81 -13.35 8.86 -5.13
C ALA A 81 -14.35 8.15 -4.23
N THR A 82 -14.91 8.88 -3.28
CA THR A 82 -16.06 8.37 -2.51
C THR A 82 -17.29 8.25 -3.40
N PRO A 83 -18.17 7.25 -3.17
CA PRO A 83 -19.34 7.03 -4.03
C PRO A 83 -20.31 8.20 -4.11
N ASP A 84 -20.36 9.02 -3.07
CA ASP A 84 -21.28 10.18 -2.90
C ASP A 84 -20.67 11.51 -3.33
N ASN A 85 -19.33 11.60 -3.43
CA ASN A 85 -18.65 12.85 -3.76
C ASN A 85 -17.38 12.61 -4.59
N PRO A 86 -17.40 12.87 -5.91
CA PRO A 86 -16.24 12.68 -6.77
C PRO A 86 -15.05 13.62 -6.45
N ASN A 87 -15.30 14.70 -5.70
CA ASN A 87 -14.24 15.62 -5.25
C ASN A 87 -13.65 15.22 -3.90
N LYS A 88 -14.12 14.16 -3.28
CA LYS A 88 -13.57 13.58 -2.07
C LYS A 88 -12.90 12.25 -2.38
N VAL A 89 -11.58 12.17 -2.17
CA VAL A 89 -10.79 11.00 -2.60
C VAL A 89 -9.93 10.44 -1.48
N ALA A 90 -9.69 9.13 -1.54
CA ALA A 90 -8.60 8.47 -0.85
C ALA A 90 -7.39 8.38 -1.78
N LEU A 91 -6.20 8.45 -1.19
CA LEU A 91 -4.93 8.19 -1.87
C LEU A 91 -4.56 6.72 -1.68
N LEU A 92 -4.22 6.05 -2.77
CA LEU A 92 -3.78 4.67 -2.77
C LEU A 92 -2.36 4.57 -3.34
N TYR A 93 -1.55 3.64 -2.81
CA TYR A 93 -0.29 3.23 -3.39
C TYR A 93 -0.25 1.71 -3.48
N GLY A 94 -0.52 1.18 -4.66
CA GLY A 94 -0.78 -0.24 -4.81
C GLY A 94 -1.94 -0.69 -3.92
N PRO A 95 -1.76 -1.65 -2.99
CA PRO A 95 -2.81 -2.11 -2.06
C PRO A 95 -2.95 -1.25 -0.81
N LEU A 96 -2.16 -0.20 -0.66
CA LEU A 96 -2.09 0.58 0.57
C LEU A 96 -2.98 1.82 0.48
N VAL A 97 -3.77 2.03 1.52
CA VAL A 97 -4.42 3.32 1.77
C VAL A 97 -3.38 4.23 2.41
N LEU A 98 -3.22 5.42 1.86
CA LEU A 98 -2.33 6.45 2.37
C LEU A 98 -3.12 7.50 3.13
N ALA A 99 -2.53 8.02 4.21
CA ALA A 99 -3.13 9.06 5.02
C ALA A 99 -2.12 10.16 5.38
N GLY A 100 -2.62 11.38 5.53
CA GLY A 100 -1.82 12.53 5.92
C GLY A 100 -1.66 12.64 7.43
N GLU A 101 -0.44 12.82 7.88
CA GLU A 101 -0.14 13.11 9.29
C GLU A 101 -0.73 14.46 9.69
N ARG A 102 -1.32 14.52 10.90
CA ARG A 102 -1.90 15.76 11.45
C ARG A 102 -1.47 16.02 12.90
N GLY A 103 -0.43 15.30 13.34
CA GLY A 103 0.21 15.52 14.63
C GLY A 103 -0.67 15.15 15.83
N THR A 104 -0.17 15.52 17.00
CA THR A 104 -0.74 15.14 18.30
C THR A 104 -1.11 16.34 19.16
N GLU A 105 -1.01 17.57 18.65
CA GLU A 105 -1.27 18.78 19.41
C GLU A 105 -2.66 18.75 20.05
N GLY A 106 -2.73 18.98 21.37
CA GLY A 106 -3.96 18.93 22.14
C GLY A 106 -4.58 17.54 22.33
N MET A 107 -3.90 16.46 21.90
CA MET A 107 -4.32 15.09 22.23
C MET A 107 -3.89 14.73 23.65
N GLN A 108 -4.80 14.11 24.40
CA GLN A 108 -4.43 13.54 25.70
C GLN A 108 -3.62 12.26 25.49
N ALA A 109 -2.67 12.00 26.38
CA ALA A 109 -1.99 10.72 26.41
C ALA A 109 -3.01 9.60 26.63
N PRO A 110 -2.90 8.47 25.90
CA PRO A 110 -3.79 7.35 26.11
C PRO A 110 -3.70 6.86 27.53
N ALA A 111 -4.85 6.67 28.18
CA ALA A 111 -4.91 6.03 29.50
C ALA A 111 -4.32 4.61 29.39
N PRO A 112 -3.52 4.16 30.38
CA PRO A 112 -3.04 2.79 30.36
C PRO A 112 -4.23 1.82 30.33
N PHE A 113 -4.16 0.79 29.50
CA PHE A 113 -5.16 -0.28 29.36
C PHE A 113 -5.22 -1.18 30.60
N SER A 114 -5.34 -0.59 31.80
CA SER A 114 -5.41 -1.32 33.06
C SER A 114 -6.83 -1.83 33.37
N ASN A 115 -7.85 -1.31 32.66
CA ASN A 115 -9.24 -1.69 32.91
C ASN A 115 -9.95 -1.99 31.56
N PRO A 116 -10.27 -3.28 31.28
CA PRO A 116 -11.02 -3.67 30.07
C PRO A 116 -12.40 -3.02 29.93
N ALA A 117 -13.02 -2.63 31.07
CA ALA A 117 -14.31 -1.93 31.03
C ALA A 117 -14.21 -0.51 30.42
N LEU A 118 -13.03 0.10 30.45
CA LEU A 118 -12.76 1.41 29.84
C LEU A 118 -12.36 1.32 28.36
N TYR A 119 -12.34 0.11 27.80
CA TYR A 119 -11.95 -0.09 26.40
C TYR A 119 -12.83 0.69 25.43
N ASN A 120 -14.13 0.73 25.67
CA ASN A 120 -15.06 1.54 24.87
C ASN A 120 -14.90 3.04 25.12
N ASP A 121 -14.58 3.45 26.34
CA ASP A 121 -14.40 4.86 26.70
C ASP A 121 -13.13 5.43 26.08
N TYR A 122 -12.11 4.59 25.83
CA TYR A 122 -10.90 5.01 25.12
C TYR A 122 -11.20 5.53 23.71
N TYR A 123 -12.20 4.95 23.02
CA TYR A 123 -12.63 5.41 21.69
C TYR A 123 -13.70 6.51 21.76
N THR A 124 -14.33 6.70 22.90
CA THR A 124 -15.38 7.73 23.10
C THR A 124 -14.84 9.03 23.66
N TYR A 125 -13.61 9.07 24.15
CA TYR A 125 -12.97 10.35 24.44
C TYR A 125 -12.95 11.18 23.17
N ASN A 126 -13.75 12.24 23.17
CA ASN A 126 -13.87 13.21 22.10
C ASN A 126 -12.48 13.76 21.77
N PHE A 127 -11.80 13.09 20.86
CA PHE A 127 -10.65 13.68 20.21
C PHE A 127 -11.17 14.89 19.45
N HIS A 128 -11.09 16.03 20.07
CA HIS A 128 -11.49 17.27 19.45
C HIS A 128 -10.67 17.41 18.14
N VAL A 129 -11.35 17.30 17.03
CA VAL A 129 -10.74 17.56 15.72
C VAL A 129 -10.71 19.08 15.57
N PRO A 130 -9.53 19.72 15.47
CA PRO A 130 -9.46 21.15 15.24
C PRO A 130 -10.25 21.52 13.98
N ALA A 131 -11.03 22.61 14.06
CA ALA A 131 -11.86 23.05 12.94
C ALA A 131 -11.03 23.46 11.72
N ASP A 132 -9.77 23.80 11.91
CA ASP A 132 -8.80 24.20 10.89
C ASP A 132 -7.96 23.03 10.34
N LEU A 133 -8.31 21.79 10.70
CA LEU A 133 -7.60 20.62 10.19
C LEU A 133 -7.71 20.57 8.65
N ARG A 134 -6.59 20.77 7.99
CA ARG A 134 -6.56 20.80 6.52
C ARG A 134 -6.87 19.42 5.95
N THR A 135 -7.93 19.35 5.17
CA THR A 135 -8.35 18.17 4.39
C THR A 135 -8.19 18.37 2.89
N SER A 136 -7.81 19.58 2.46
CA SER A 136 -7.67 19.89 1.04
C SER A 136 -6.33 19.40 0.46
N LEU A 137 -6.38 18.87 -0.75
CA LEU A 137 -5.24 18.38 -1.51
C LEU A 137 -5.24 18.94 -2.93
N LYS A 138 -4.13 19.55 -3.33
CA LYS A 138 -3.91 19.95 -4.72
C LYS A 138 -3.40 18.77 -5.52
N VAL A 139 -4.13 18.37 -6.54
CA VAL A 139 -3.83 17.21 -7.38
C VAL A 139 -3.82 17.60 -8.85
N ASP A 140 -2.82 17.09 -9.58
CA ASP A 140 -2.90 17.01 -11.03
C ASP A 140 -3.71 15.76 -11.40
N MET A 141 -4.99 15.97 -11.76
CA MET A 141 -5.90 14.86 -12.10
C MET A 141 -5.46 14.06 -13.33
N LYS A 142 -4.63 14.63 -14.20
CA LYS A 142 -4.07 13.93 -15.36
C LYS A 142 -2.86 13.07 -14.99
N HIS A 143 -2.13 13.50 -13.96
CA HIS A 143 -0.89 12.90 -13.50
C HIS A 143 -0.89 12.77 -11.97
N PRO A 144 -1.77 11.94 -11.37
CA PRO A 144 -1.87 11.81 -9.92
C PRO A 144 -0.56 11.31 -9.28
N GLU A 145 0.28 10.60 -10.03
CA GLU A 145 1.59 10.15 -9.61
C GLU A 145 2.56 11.31 -9.26
N ARG A 146 2.29 12.51 -9.77
CA ARG A 146 3.09 13.72 -9.48
C ARG A 146 2.65 14.44 -8.21
N THR A 147 1.54 14.04 -7.63
CA THR A 147 1.01 14.67 -6.40
C THR A 147 1.89 14.38 -5.20
N LEU A 148 2.48 13.20 -5.17
CA LEU A 148 3.28 12.71 -4.07
C LEU A 148 4.72 12.44 -4.51
N GLN A 149 5.66 12.92 -3.70
CA GLN A 149 7.08 12.61 -3.85
C GLN A 149 7.51 11.65 -2.74
N ARG A 150 7.99 10.45 -3.11
CA ARG A 150 8.52 9.49 -2.14
C ARG A 150 9.84 10.00 -1.57
N THR A 151 9.96 10.02 -0.25
CA THR A 151 11.16 10.45 0.46
C THR A 151 11.85 9.25 1.10
N GLY A 152 13.05 8.92 0.62
CA GLY A 152 13.86 7.81 1.16
C GLY A 152 13.35 6.41 0.79
N LYS A 153 13.79 5.42 1.57
CA LYS A 153 13.44 4.00 1.38
C LYS A 153 12.09 3.64 2.01
N ASP A 154 11.68 4.39 3.02
CA ASP A 154 10.39 4.17 3.67
C ASP A 154 9.23 4.61 2.78
N LEU A 155 8.02 4.09 3.08
CA LEU A 155 6.78 4.50 2.40
C LEU A 155 6.29 5.85 2.94
N LYS A 156 7.19 6.82 2.94
CA LYS A 156 6.90 8.20 3.31
C LYS A 156 6.88 9.06 2.06
N PHE A 157 5.83 9.85 1.93
CA PHE A 157 5.62 10.75 0.80
C PHE A 157 5.40 12.17 1.30
N THR A 158 5.66 13.13 0.44
CA THR A 158 5.35 14.55 0.69
C THR A 158 4.57 15.13 -0.48
N THR A 159 3.66 16.06 -0.18
CA THR A 159 2.95 16.85 -1.18
C THR A 159 3.71 18.17 -1.43
N GLU A 160 3.40 18.86 -2.54
CA GLU A 160 3.88 20.23 -2.79
C GLU A 160 3.48 21.22 -1.68
N GLN A 161 2.40 20.93 -0.96
CA GLN A 161 1.89 21.75 0.15
C GLN A 161 2.60 21.47 1.49
N GLY A 162 3.55 20.52 1.49
CA GLY A 162 4.31 20.12 2.67
C GLY A 162 3.62 19.09 3.57
N ASP A 163 2.50 18.46 3.12
CA ASP A 163 1.90 17.39 3.88
C ASP A 163 2.82 16.18 3.88
N VAL A 164 2.90 15.51 5.02
CA VAL A 164 3.52 14.20 5.16
C VAL A 164 2.45 13.14 5.03
N ILE A 165 2.64 12.22 4.10
CA ILE A 165 1.70 11.15 3.77
C ILE A 165 2.39 9.81 4.04
N ARG A 166 1.69 8.90 4.70
CA ARG A 166 2.17 7.54 5.01
C ARG A 166 1.07 6.50 4.81
N PRO A 167 1.43 5.21 4.73
CA PRO A 167 0.44 4.15 4.86
C PRO A 167 -0.36 4.31 6.16
N LEU A 168 -1.67 4.14 6.07
CA LEU A 168 -2.58 4.28 7.21
C LEU A 168 -2.18 3.37 8.39
N TYR A 169 -1.63 2.18 8.10
CA TYR A 169 -1.19 1.25 9.14
C TYR A 169 0.00 1.74 9.97
N ASP A 170 0.76 2.74 9.47
CA ASP A 170 1.89 3.36 10.18
C ASP A 170 1.47 4.54 11.07
N LEU A 171 0.21 4.96 10.99
CA LEU A 171 -0.29 6.13 11.71
C LEU A 171 -0.97 5.71 13.01
N HIS A 172 -0.22 5.74 14.10
CA HIS A 172 -0.70 5.40 15.44
C HIS A 172 -0.65 6.62 16.37
N HIS A 173 -1.62 6.72 17.25
CA HIS A 173 -1.68 7.72 18.34
C HIS A 173 -1.49 9.18 17.88
N GLN A 174 -1.97 9.48 16.68
CA GLN A 174 -1.97 10.83 16.11
C GLN A 174 -3.22 11.06 15.25
N ARG A 175 -3.52 12.31 14.96
CA ARG A 175 -4.55 12.65 13.98
C ARG A 175 -4.06 12.37 12.58
N TYR A 176 -4.98 11.99 11.71
CA TYR A 176 -4.69 11.75 10.29
C TYR A 176 -5.89 12.08 9.41
N VAL A 177 -5.63 12.28 8.13
CA VAL A 177 -6.63 12.49 7.09
C VAL A 177 -6.50 11.40 6.04
N VAL A 178 -7.56 10.63 5.82
CA VAL A 178 -7.64 9.60 4.76
C VAL A 178 -8.33 10.17 3.53
N TYR A 179 -9.44 10.88 3.74
CA TYR A 179 -10.24 11.43 2.65
C TYR A 179 -9.92 12.90 2.45
N TRP A 180 -9.57 13.23 1.22
CA TRP A 180 -9.10 14.54 0.84
C TRP A 180 -10.10 15.26 -0.05
N ASP A 181 -10.31 16.52 0.22
CA ASP A 181 -11.11 17.40 -0.62
C ASP A 181 -10.22 17.93 -1.75
N LEU A 182 -10.52 17.54 -2.99
CA LEU A 182 -9.72 17.91 -4.16
C LEU A 182 -9.82 19.40 -4.45
N GLN A 183 -8.65 20.01 -4.62
CA GLN A 183 -8.53 21.33 -5.23
C GLN A 183 -7.88 21.14 -6.61
N SER A 184 -8.59 21.53 -7.67
CA SER A 184 -8.03 21.56 -9.03
C SER A 184 -6.86 22.54 -9.08
N LYS A 185 -5.76 22.09 -9.71
CA LYS A 185 -4.68 23.00 -10.11
C LYS A 185 -5.13 23.90 -11.23
#